data_056564670cc1b0c266c519059c7837ba
#
_entry.id   056564670cc1b0c266c519059c7837ba
#
_cell.length_a   1.000
_cell.length_b   1.000
_cell.length_c   1.000
_cell.angle_alpha   90.00
_cell.angle_beta   90.00
_cell.angle_gamma   90.00
#
_symmetry.space_group_name_H-M   'P 1'
#
loop_
_entity.id
_entity.type
_entity.pdbx_description
1 polymer ?
#
loop_
_entity_poly.entity_id
_entity_poly.type
_entity_poly.pdbx_seq_one_letter_code
_entity_poly.pdbx_strand_id
1 'polypeptide(L)'
;SLVGVFAEYGLTDRLTLQIKGDWQWGEDAFVDYEGRGPIEVGVWWQAWRDERWALSGYVGYADGGEGRNAGYAPPGQGDEDVEVRLGVGRSFGDSDGGGWRPQRSFADVQVARRMRAGLPDEVRLDATLGGHFGETWMVLGQAFAGQADEGGARWLSLETSVVRRFGGWSVQAGWRETVAGRETPAASGPVVAIWRRF
;
A
#
# COMPACT_ATOMS: atom_id res chain seq x y z
N SER A 1 9.55 -13.21 -4.89
CA SER A 1 8.09 -13.37 -5.12
C SER A 1 7.35 -13.35 -3.81
N LEU A 2 6.09 -12.90 -3.81
CA LEU A 2 5.22 -12.92 -2.63
C LEU A 2 3.75 -13.13 -3.05
N VAL A 3 2.97 -13.71 -2.13
CA VAL A 3 1.50 -13.73 -2.18
C VAL A 3 0.99 -13.14 -0.87
N GLY A 4 0.16 -12.12 -0.96
CA GLY A 4 -0.35 -11.40 0.21
C GLY A 4 -1.87 -11.44 0.32
N VAL A 5 -2.34 -11.29 1.54
CA VAL A 5 -3.75 -11.08 1.87
C VAL A 5 -3.88 -9.72 2.55
N PHE A 6 -4.86 -8.97 2.11
CA PHE A 6 -5.25 -7.70 2.69
C PHE A 6 -6.76 -7.73 2.95
N ALA A 7 -7.16 -7.42 4.16
CA ALA A 7 -8.57 -7.38 4.54
C ALA A 7 -8.87 -6.13 5.37
N GLU A 8 -10.02 -5.54 5.10
CA GLU A 8 -10.57 -4.43 5.87
C GLU A 8 -11.99 -4.76 6.30
N TYR A 9 -12.31 -4.44 7.54
CA TYR A 9 -13.64 -4.62 8.12
C TYR A 9 -14.08 -3.36 8.86
N GLY A 10 -15.19 -2.77 8.41
CA GLY A 10 -15.79 -1.61 9.07
C GLY A 10 -16.40 -2.01 10.41
N LEU A 11 -15.82 -1.56 11.50
CA LEU A 11 -16.35 -1.76 12.86
C LEU A 11 -17.49 -0.78 13.17
N THR A 12 -17.36 0.44 12.66
CA THR A 12 -18.34 1.52 12.76
C THR A 12 -18.27 2.38 11.50
N ASP A 13 -19.09 3.42 11.40
CA ASP A 13 -19.05 4.39 10.30
C ASP A 13 -17.71 5.16 10.22
N ARG A 14 -16.89 5.09 11.27
CA ARG A 14 -15.62 5.82 11.37
C ARG A 14 -14.40 4.96 11.69
N LEU A 15 -14.60 3.71 12.05
CA LEU A 15 -13.50 2.81 12.44
C LEU A 15 -13.48 1.61 11.51
N THR A 16 -12.31 1.33 10.95
CA THR A 16 -12.05 0.18 10.10
C THR A 16 -10.86 -0.60 10.64
N LEU A 17 -11.07 -1.89 10.91
CA LEU A 17 -10.00 -2.83 11.21
C LEU A 17 -9.31 -3.21 9.89
N GLN A 18 -7.98 -3.19 9.87
CA GLN A 18 -7.16 -3.65 8.76
C GLN A 18 -6.27 -4.80 9.21
N ILE A 19 -6.19 -5.82 8.38
CA ILE A 19 -5.26 -6.94 8.56
C ILE A 19 -4.57 -7.16 7.23
N LYS A 20 -3.25 -7.29 7.24
CA LYS A 20 -2.46 -7.69 6.09
C LYS A 20 -1.38 -8.69 6.50
N GLY A 21 -1.03 -9.57 5.60
CA GLY A 21 0.05 -10.53 5.76
C GLY A 21 0.41 -11.14 4.43
N ASP A 22 1.60 -11.70 4.34
CA ASP A 22 2.07 -12.35 3.13
C ASP A 22 2.88 -13.60 3.40
N TRP A 23 3.07 -14.37 2.34
CA TRP A 23 4.01 -15.47 2.25
C TRP A 23 5.04 -15.12 1.18
N GLN A 24 6.30 -15.24 1.52
CA GLN A 24 7.41 -14.83 0.68
C GLN A 24 8.25 -16.04 0.30
N TRP A 25 8.73 -16.06 -0.94
CA TRP A 25 9.70 -17.03 -1.42
C TRP A 25 10.59 -16.42 -2.50
N GLY A 26 11.81 -16.85 -2.55
CA GLY A 26 12.75 -16.41 -3.56
C GLY A 26 14.15 -16.85 -3.27
N GLU A 27 15.00 -16.57 -4.22
CA GLU A 27 16.42 -16.80 -4.22
C GLU A 27 17.12 -15.47 -4.44
N ASP A 28 18.15 -15.18 -3.69
CA ASP A 28 19.08 -14.10 -3.99
C ASP A 28 20.53 -14.59 -3.98
N ALA A 29 21.48 -13.70 -4.20
CA ALA A 29 22.91 -14.07 -4.29
C ALA A 29 23.49 -14.67 -3.00
N PHE A 30 22.73 -14.64 -1.90
CA PHE A 30 23.22 -15.01 -0.57
C PHE A 30 22.39 -16.12 0.10
N VAL A 31 21.09 -16.15 -0.15
CA VAL A 31 20.21 -17.12 0.51
C VAL A 31 18.91 -17.37 -0.27
N ASP A 32 18.49 -18.63 -0.26
CA ASP A 32 17.12 -18.99 -0.62
C ASP A 32 16.23 -18.80 0.60
N TYR A 33 15.08 -18.18 0.41
CA TYR A 33 14.15 -17.93 1.50
C TYR A 33 12.72 -18.34 1.13
N GLU A 34 12.07 -18.98 2.07
CA GLU A 34 10.65 -19.31 2.01
C GLU A 34 10.07 -19.24 3.41
N GLY A 35 8.98 -18.50 3.59
CA GLY A 35 8.36 -18.39 4.90
C GLY A 35 7.28 -17.34 4.97
N ARG A 36 6.66 -17.29 6.14
CA ARG A 36 5.69 -16.27 6.50
C ARG A 36 6.38 -14.91 6.50
N GLY A 37 5.89 -14.00 5.68
CA GLY A 37 6.25 -12.61 5.77
C GLY A 37 5.58 -11.92 6.97
N PRO A 38 5.63 -10.60 7.01
CA PRO A 38 5.04 -9.85 8.10
C PRO A 38 3.52 -10.01 8.18
N ILE A 39 3.01 -9.98 9.42
CA ILE A 39 1.57 -9.81 9.68
C ILE A 39 1.38 -8.47 10.37
N GLU A 40 0.54 -7.63 9.80
CA GLU A 40 0.19 -6.33 10.39
C GLU A 40 -1.31 -6.28 10.68
N VAL A 41 -1.65 -5.79 11.87
CA VAL A 41 -3.02 -5.51 12.30
C VAL A 41 -3.09 -4.05 12.73
N GLY A 42 -4.10 -3.33 12.26
CA GLY A 42 -4.24 -1.93 12.61
C GLY A 42 -5.66 -1.42 12.48
N VAL A 43 -5.85 -0.20 12.91
CA VAL A 43 -7.15 0.47 12.92
C VAL A 43 -7.04 1.82 12.23
N TRP A 44 -7.88 2.04 11.24
CA TRP A 44 -8.15 3.33 10.65
C TRP A 44 -9.27 4.03 11.40
N TRP A 45 -9.09 5.31 11.64
CA TRP A 45 -10.10 6.21 12.15
C TRP A 45 -10.33 7.34 11.17
N GLN A 46 -11.58 7.46 10.68
CA GLN A 46 -12.02 8.60 9.86
C GLN A 46 -12.33 9.79 10.77
N ALA A 47 -11.36 10.69 10.91
CA ALA A 47 -11.46 11.84 11.79
C ALA A 47 -12.50 12.86 11.29
N TRP A 48 -12.51 13.09 9.98
CA TRP A 48 -13.41 14.04 9.34
C TRP A 48 -13.67 13.67 7.87
N ARG A 49 -14.86 13.99 7.38
CA ARG A 49 -15.26 13.82 6.00
C ARG A 49 -16.33 14.83 5.61
N ASP A 50 -16.24 15.36 4.40
CA ASP A 50 -17.32 16.08 3.70
C ASP A 50 -17.58 15.44 2.32
N GLU A 51 -18.24 16.18 1.43
CA GLU A 51 -18.57 15.69 0.08
C GLU A 51 -17.35 15.42 -0.80
N ARG A 52 -16.23 16.09 -0.54
CA ARG A 52 -15.04 16.05 -1.38
C ARG A 52 -13.79 15.58 -0.68
N TRP A 53 -13.67 15.79 0.62
CA TRP A 53 -12.46 15.53 1.38
C TRP A 53 -12.69 14.52 2.48
N ALA A 54 -11.67 13.75 2.78
CA ALA A 54 -11.61 12.89 3.95
C ALA A 54 -10.26 13.05 4.64
N LEU A 55 -10.27 13.06 5.98
CA LEU A 55 -9.09 13.04 6.83
C LEU A 55 -9.15 11.79 7.70
N SER A 56 -8.08 11.03 7.74
CA SER A 56 -8.00 9.79 8.49
C SER A 56 -6.68 9.65 9.23
N GLY A 57 -6.69 8.87 10.29
CA GLY A 57 -5.52 8.43 11.02
C GLY A 57 -5.49 6.91 11.13
N TYR A 58 -4.32 6.33 11.25
CA TYR A 58 -4.10 4.91 11.40
C TYR A 58 -3.06 4.63 12.48
N VAL A 59 -3.27 3.56 13.20
CA VAL A 59 -2.27 2.94 14.04
C VAL A 59 -2.27 1.44 13.79
N GLY A 60 -1.10 0.87 13.58
CA GLY A 60 -0.91 -0.56 13.33
C GLY A 60 0.28 -1.12 14.07
N TYR A 61 0.22 -2.41 14.31
CA TYR A 61 1.30 -3.21 14.82
C TYR A 61 1.60 -4.34 13.84
N ALA A 62 2.89 -4.57 13.58
CA ALA A 62 3.33 -5.62 12.69
C ALA A 62 4.38 -6.50 13.37
N ASP A 63 4.22 -7.80 13.18
CA ASP A 63 5.21 -8.82 13.47
C ASP A 63 5.97 -9.15 12.18
N GLY A 64 7.30 -9.10 12.20
CA GLY A 64 8.15 -9.19 11.02
C GLY A 64 8.18 -10.55 10.33
N GLY A 65 7.72 -11.59 11.01
CA GLY A 65 7.70 -12.93 10.44
C GLY A 65 9.07 -13.61 10.36
N GLU A 66 9.09 -14.71 9.65
CA GLU A 66 10.29 -15.55 9.41
C GLU A 66 10.93 -15.29 8.04
N GLY A 67 10.34 -14.37 7.26
CA GLY A 67 10.79 -14.08 5.92
C GLY A 67 12.17 -13.43 5.92
N ARG A 68 12.54 -12.84 4.80
CA ARG A 68 13.87 -12.27 4.45
C ARG A 68 14.43 -11.23 5.44
N ASN A 69 14.39 -11.46 6.73
CA ASN A 69 15.00 -10.57 7.72
C ASN A 69 16.47 -10.89 8.02
N ALA A 70 17.08 -11.79 7.28
CA ALA A 70 18.46 -12.19 7.50
C ALA A 70 19.43 -11.08 7.05
N GLY A 71 19.70 -10.11 7.90
CA GLY A 71 20.90 -9.28 7.84
C GLY A 71 20.92 -8.17 6.78
N TYR A 72 19.91 -8.04 5.98
CA TYR A 72 19.72 -6.92 5.05
C TYR A 72 18.57 -6.07 5.55
N ALA A 73 18.80 -4.78 5.74
CA ALA A 73 17.75 -3.80 5.99
C ALA A 73 17.12 -3.35 4.66
N PRO A 74 16.25 -4.16 4.01
CA PRO A 74 15.44 -3.63 2.95
C PRO A 74 14.49 -2.61 3.58
N PRO A 75 13.98 -1.66 2.81
CA PRO A 75 12.80 -0.94 3.20
C PRO A 75 11.73 -2.00 3.49
N GLY A 76 11.48 -2.22 4.75
CA GLY A 76 10.71 -3.40 5.15
C GLY A 76 10.32 -3.27 6.60
N GLN A 77 10.26 -4.38 7.25
CA GLN A 77 9.80 -4.51 8.61
C GLN A 77 10.92 -4.97 9.51
N GLY A 78 10.94 -4.41 10.74
CA GLY A 78 11.74 -4.94 11.83
C GLY A 78 11.12 -6.20 12.41
N ASP A 79 11.63 -6.67 13.55
CA ASP A 79 11.08 -7.83 14.24
C ASP A 79 9.65 -7.53 14.74
N GLU A 80 9.47 -6.34 15.31
CA GLU A 80 8.19 -5.79 15.75
C GLU A 80 8.14 -4.31 15.37
N ASP A 81 7.07 -3.90 14.73
CA ASP A 81 6.91 -2.53 14.26
C ASP A 81 5.61 -1.93 14.74
N VAL A 82 5.66 -0.64 15.03
CA VAL A 82 4.45 0.18 15.23
C VAL A 82 4.41 1.24 14.14
N GLU A 83 3.30 1.35 13.45
CA GLU A 83 3.08 2.37 12.43
C GLU A 83 1.97 3.34 12.85
N VAL A 84 2.24 4.64 12.71
CA VAL A 84 1.25 5.70 12.80
C VAL A 84 1.17 6.39 11.44
N ARG A 85 -0.04 6.60 10.92
CA ARG A 85 -0.27 7.15 9.59
C ARG A 85 -1.36 8.21 9.61
N LEU A 86 -1.18 9.25 8.82
CA LEU A 86 -2.19 10.27 8.50
C LEU A 86 -2.52 10.18 7.01
N GLY A 87 -3.80 10.24 6.69
CA GLY A 87 -4.29 10.19 5.31
C GLY A 87 -5.22 11.35 4.99
N VAL A 88 -5.05 11.88 3.77
CA VAL A 88 -5.93 12.90 3.19
C VAL A 88 -6.39 12.41 1.84
N GLY A 89 -7.71 12.22 1.70
CA GLY A 89 -8.36 11.87 0.44
C GLY A 89 -9.17 13.03 -0.13
N ARG A 90 -9.20 13.13 -1.46
CA ARG A 90 -10.05 14.07 -2.19
C ARG A 90 -10.74 13.42 -3.35
N SER A 91 -12.06 13.59 -3.45
CA SER A 91 -12.86 13.24 -4.62
C SER A 91 -13.00 14.44 -5.55
N PHE A 92 -12.80 14.23 -6.83
CA PHE A 92 -13.09 15.20 -7.86
C PHE A 92 -14.46 14.88 -8.46
N GLY A 93 -15.30 15.90 -8.60
CA GLY A 93 -16.69 15.77 -8.97
C GLY A 93 -16.91 15.05 -10.32
N ASP A 94 -18.15 14.69 -10.55
CA ASP A 94 -18.58 14.04 -11.78
C ASP A 94 -18.30 14.91 -13.00
N SER A 95 -17.71 14.33 -14.01
CA SER A 95 -17.63 14.90 -15.36
C SER A 95 -18.57 14.11 -16.26
N ASP A 96 -19.10 14.77 -17.30
CA ASP A 96 -20.01 14.13 -18.27
C ASP A 96 -19.36 12.93 -18.99
N GLY A 97 -18.16 12.59 -18.63
CA GLY A 97 -17.34 11.45 -19.05
C GLY A 97 -17.47 11.20 -20.55
N GLY A 98 -16.44 11.43 -21.29
CA GLY A 98 -16.45 11.14 -22.73
C GLY A 98 -15.04 10.84 -23.21
N GLY A 99 -14.88 9.75 -23.96
CA GLY A 99 -13.58 9.33 -24.46
C GLY A 99 -12.59 8.96 -23.37
N TRP A 100 -11.49 9.69 -23.25
CA TRP A 100 -10.40 9.43 -22.30
C TRP A 100 -10.53 10.12 -20.93
N ARG A 101 -11.65 10.82 -20.67
CA ARG A 101 -11.87 11.50 -19.40
C ARG A 101 -12.59 10.58 -18.41
N PRO A 102 -12.07 10.43 -17.17
CA PRO A 102 -12.77 9.66 -16.16
C PRO A 102 -14.07 10.38 -15.75
N GLN A 103 -15.11 9.63 -15.47
CA GLN A 103 -16.38 10.17 -14.96
C GLN A 103 -16.23 10.66 -13.53
N ARG A 104 -15.47 9.96 -12.72
CA ARG A 104 -15.13 10.31 -11.34
C ARG A 104 -13.66 10.03 -11.11
N SER A 105 -13.01 10.88 -10.36
CA SER A 105 -11.62 10.67 -9.99
C SER A 105 -11.38 11.00 -8.52
N PHE A 106 -10.30 10.50 -7.98
CA PHE A 106 -9.90 10.77 -6.61
C PHE A 106 -8.37 10.82 -6.50
N ALA A 107 -7.91 11.48 -5.45
CA ALA A 107 -6.54 11.44 -4.99
C ALA A 107 -6.53 11.09 -3.51
N ASP A 108 -5.54 10.32 -3.09
CA ASP A 108 -5.25 10.00 -1.70
C ASP A 108 -3.76 10.17 -1.45
N VAL A 109 -3.40 10.78 -0.34
CA VAL A 109 -2.01 10.93 0.11
C VAL A 109 -1.92 10.53 1.57
N GLN A 110 -0.96 9.70 1.89
CA GLN A 110 -0.74 9.20 3.23
C GLN A 110 0.73 9.38 3.62
N VAL A 111 0.95 9.85 4.84
CA VAL A 111 2.28 9.94 5.46
C VAL A 111 2.30 9.07 6.70
N ALA A 112 3.32 8.24 6.83
CA ALA A 112 3.47 7.35 7.97
C ALA A 112 4.84 7.49 8.62
N ARG A 113 4.87 7.26 9.93
CA ARG A 113 6.07 6.97 10.71
C ARG A 113 5.97 5.53 11.17
N ARG A 114 6.98 4.74 10.84
CA ARG A 114 7.12 3.36 11.31
C ARG A 114 8.31 3.26 12.25
N MET A 115 8.02 2.93 13.48
CA MET A 115 9.00 2.62 14.51
C MET A 115 9.30 1.13 14.43
N ARG A 116 10.55 0.76 14.21
CA ARG A 116 10.96 -0.60 13.87
C ARG A 116 11.91 -1.17 14.92
N ALA A 117 11.57 -2.30 15.52
CA ALA A 117 12.49 -3.01 16.40
C ALA A 117 13.64 -3.62 15.58
N GLY A 118 14.86 -3.37 16.02
CA GLY A 118 16.07 -3.90 15.39
C GLY A 118 16.53 -3.19 14.12
N LEU A 119 15.80 -2.18 13.63
CA LEU A 119 16.11 -1.40 12.44
C LEU A 119 15.91 0.09 12.70
N PRO A 120 16.60 1.00 11.97
CA PRO A 120 16.28 2.42 12.01
C PRO A 120 14.82 2.66 11.62
N ASP A 121 14.14 3.55 12.35
CA ASP A 121 12.78 3.98 12.02
C ASP A 121 12.70 4.55 10.61
N GLU A 122 11.50 4.61 10.04
CA GLU A 122 11.32 5.16 8.71
C GLU A 122 10.09 6.06 8.56
N VAL A 123 10.19 7.00 7.64
CA VAL A 123 9.05 7.79 7.14
C VAL A 123 8.65 7.24 5.79
N ARG A 124 7.34 7.09 5.59
CA ARG A 124 6.72 6.64 4.33
C ARG A 124 5.76 7.68 3.80
N LEU A 125 5.69 7.74 2.48
CA LEU A 125 4.71 8.54 1.74
C LEU A 125 4.09 7.66 0.67
N ASP A 126 2.78 7.49 0.72
CA ASP A 126 2.01 6.78 -0.29
C ASP A 126 1.05 7.78 -0.95
N ALA A 127 0.97 7.77 -2.27
CA ALA A 127 0.05 8.59 -3.03
C ALA A 127 -0.66 7.75 -4.08
N THR A 128 -1.96 7.96 -4.22
CA THR A 128 -2.81 7.27 -5.19
C THR A 128 -3.65 8.27 -5.96
N LEU A 129 -3.67 8.15 -7.26
CA LEU A 129 -4.62 8.81 -8.16
C LEU A 129 -5.48 7.74 -8.82
N GLY A 130 -6.79 7.90 -8.79
CA GLY A 130 -7.71 6.97 -9.41
C GLY A 130 -8.73 7.65 -10.29
N GLY A 131 -9.08 7.00 -11.40
CA GLY A 131 -10.11 7.48 -12.32
C GLY A 131 -11.05 6.34 -12.74
N HIS A 132 -12.37 6.56 -12.61
CA HIS A 132 -13.41 5.63 -13.04
C HIS A 132 -13.84 5.92 -14.48
N PHE A 133 -13.89 4.88 -15.30
CA PHE A 133 -14.31 4.92 -16.70
C PHE A 133 -15.51 3.99 -16.87
N GLY A 134 -16.68 4.57 -17.05
CA GLY A 134 -17.93 3.84 -16.98
C GLY A 134 -18.16 3.23 -15.58
N GLU A 135 -18.98 2.20 -15.53
CA GLU A 135 -19.37 1.57 -14.25
C GLU A 135 -18.40 0.50 -13.77
N THR A 136 -17.57 -0.04 -14.66
CA THR A 136 -16.81 -1.26 -14.41
C THR A 136 -15.29 -1.10 -14.43
N TRP A 137 -14.76 -0.03 -14.99
CA TRP A 137 -13.34 0.16 -15.13
C TRP A 137 -12.81 1.27 -14.21
N MET A 138 -11.61 1.05 -13.67
CA MET A 138 -10.86 2.06 -12.95
C MET A 138 -9.37 1.96 -13.33
N VAL A 139 -8.73 3.09 -13.48
CA VAL A 139 -7.28 3.19 -13.65
C VAL A 139 -6.69 3.82 -12.39
N LEU A 140 -5.59 3.26 -11.93
CA LEU A 140 -4.83 3.73 -10.77
C LEU A 140 -3.41 4.08 -11.17
N GLY A 141 -2.93 5.22 -10.69
CA GLY A 141 -1.52 5.58 -10.64
C GLY A 141 -1.13 5.73 -9.17
N GLN A 142 -0.07 5.04 -8.74
CA GLN A 142 0.35 5.03 -7.36
C GLN A 142 1.84 5.31 -7.24
N ALA A 143 2.23 6.00 -6.18
CA ALA A 143 3.61 6.24 -5.81
C ALA A 143 3.81 5.82 -4.36
N PHE A 144 4.89 5.09 -4.10
CA PHE A 144 5.29 4.62 -2.79
C PHE A 144 6.71 5.07 -2.54
N ALA A 145 6.92 5.89 -1.53
CA ALA A 145 8.23 6.38 -1.16
C ALA A 145 8.51 6.14 0.31
N GLY A 146 9.78 6.06 0.66
CA GLY A 146 10.18 5.99 2.04
C GLY A 146 11.66 6.28 2.23
N GLN A 147 11.99 6.61 3.47
CA GLN A 147 13.35 6.86 3.91
C GLN A 147 13.52 6.38 5.35
N ALA A 148 14.52 5.55 5.57
CA ALA A 148 14.96 5.19 6.90
C ALA A 148 15.79 6.31 7.53
N ASP A 149 15.75 6.40 8.85
CA ASP A 149 16.56 7.34 9.62
C ASP A 149 18.06 7.10 9.48
N GLU A 150 18.87 7.96 10.07
CA GLU A 150 20.33 7.87 10.09
C GLU A 150 20.98 7.81 8.71
N GLY A 151 20.30 8.36 7.72
CA GLY A 151 20.78 8.34 6.34
C GLY A 151 20.69 6.97 5.67
N GLY A 152 19.89 6.04 6.21
CA GLY A 152 19.67 4.70 5.69
C GLY A 152 18.97 4.62 4.34
N ALA A 153 18.41 3.46 4.05
CA ALA A 153 17.75 3.15 2.78
C ALA A 153 16.64 4.15 2.44
N ARG A 154 16.53 4.50 1.17
CA ARG A 154 15.41 5.28 0.63
C ARG A 154 14.97 4.70 -0.69
N TRP A 155 13.70 4.86 -1.01
CA TRP A 155 13.13 4.34 -2.26
C TRP A 155 11.97 5.18 -2.77
N LEU A 156 11.73 5.06 -4.05
CA LEU A 156 10.54 5.51 -4.74
C LEU A 156 10.12 4.44 -5.75
N SER A 157 8.93 3.91 -5.58
CA SER A 157 8.32 2.97 -6.52
C SER A 157 7.06 3.59 -7.12
N LEU A 158 6.85 3.37 -8.41
CA LEU A 158 5.65 3.76 -9.12
C LEU A 158 4.89 2.51 -9.55
N GLU A 159 3.57 2.61 -9.51
CA GLU A 159 2.67 1.57 -10.02
C GLU A 159 1.59 2.18 -10.90
N THR A 160 1.29 1.50 -12.00
CA THR A 160 0.11 1.78 -12.81
C THR A 160 -0.70 0.51 -12.95
N SER A 161 -1.99 0.60 -12.65
CA SER A 161 -2.90 -0.56 -12.64
C SER A 161 -4.22 -0.23 -13.30
N VAL A 162 -4.84 -1.27 -13.87
CA VAL A 162 -6.22 -1.26 -14.34
C VAL A 162 -7.02 -2.23 -13.49
N VAL A 163 -8.17 -1.78 -13.04
CA VAL A 163 -9.11 -2.59 -12.24
C VAL A 163 -10.40 -2.76 -13.01
N ARG A 164 -10.88 -3.97 -13.08
CA ARG A 164 -12.20 -4.30 -13.67
C ARG A 164 -13.11 -4.91 -12.62
N ARG A 165 -14.32 -4.36 -12.52
CA ARG A 165 -15.36 -4.84 -11.60
C ARG A 165 -16.27 -5.87 -12.27
N PHE A 166 -16.59 -6.92 -11.53
CA PHE A 166 -17.51 -8.00 -11.92
C PHE A 166 -18.49 -8.26 -10.76
N GLY A 167 -19.55 -7.48 -10.68
CA GLY A 167 -20.47 -7.56 -9.53
C GLY A 167 -19.77 -7.21 -8.21
N GLY A 168 -19.75 -8.13 -7.25
CA GLY A 168 -19.07 -7.97 -5.96
C GLY A 168 -17.56 -8.19 -5.98
N TRP A 169 -17.00 -8.57 -7.13
CA TRP A 169 -15.58 -8.83 -7.31
C TRP A 169 -14.93 -7.78 -8.19
N SER A 170 -13.63 -7.58 -8.01
CA SER A 170 -12.80 -6.81 -8.94
C SER A 170 -11.47 -7.51 -9.14
N VAL A 171 -10.92 -7.40 -10.34
CA VAL A 171 -9.58 -7.87 -10.67
C VAL A 171 -8.73 -6.67 -11.05
N GLN A 172 -7.57 -6.56 -10.42
CA GLN A 172 -6.53 -5.58 -10.74
C GLN A 172 -5.40 -6.27 -11.47
N ALA A 173 -4.89 -5.61 -12.50
CA ALA A 173 -3.64 -5.95 -13.17
C ALA A 173 -2.83 -4.67 -13.39
N GLY A 174 -1.55 -4.74 -13.11
CA GLY A 174 -0.66 -3.57 -13.20
C GLY A 174 0.80 -3.95 -13.26
N TRP A 175 1.62 -2.92 -13.21
CA TRP A 175 3.07 -3.02 -13.15
C TRP A 175 3.61 -2.06 -12.11
N ARG A 176 4.51 -2.55 -11.28
CA ARG A 176 5.23 -1.74 -10.28
C ARG A 176 6.72 -1.75 -10.60
N GLU A 177 7.36 -0.61 -10.43
CA GLU A 177 8.78 -0.43 -10.66
C GLU A 177 9.39 0.50 -9.60
N THR A 178 10.56 0.14 -9.07
CA THR A 178 11.39 1.02 -8.25
C THR A 178 12.19 1.94 -9.18
N VAL A 179 11.79 3.20 -9.26
CA VAL A 179 12.37 4.20 -10.17
C VAL A 179 13.55 4.95 -9.57
N ALA A 180 13.66 4.97 -8.24
CA ALA A 180 14.81 5.54 -7.54
C ALA A 180 14.99 4.84 -6.20
N GLY A 181 16.26 4.67 -5.81
CA GLY A 181 16.60 4.05 -4.53
C GLY A 181 18.07 4.29 -4.15
N ARG A 182 18.32 4.22 -2.84
CA ARG A 182 19.65 4.13 -2.25
C ARG A 182 19.59 3.03 -1.21
N GLU A 183 20.53 2.11 -1.23
CA GLU A 183 20.53 0.92 -0.36
C GLU A 183 19.22 0.12 -0.48
N THR A 184 18.63 0.14 -1.66
CA THR A 184 17.37 -0.54 -1.97
C THR A 184 17.53 -1.23 -3.32
N PRO A 185 17.25 -2.52 -3.44
CA PRO A 185 17.29 -3.22 -4.71
C PRO A 185 16.33 -2.60 -5.72
N ALA A 186 16.78 -2.44 -6.95
CA ALA A 186 15.88 -2.16 -8.05
C ALA A 186 14.96 -3.36 -8.26
N ALA A 187 13.67 -3.14 -8.25
CA ALA A 187 12.67 -4.17 -8.44
C ALA A 187 11.61 -3.70 -9.44
N SER A 188 11.21 -4.58 -10.33
CA SER A 188 10.06 -4.35 -11.19
C SER A 188 9.31 -5.65 -11.41
N GLY A 189 7.98 -5.56 -11.58
CA GLY A 189 7.19 -6.77 -11.81
C GLY A 189 5.70 -6.49 -11.94
N PRO A 190 4.97 -7.50 -12.41
CA PRO A 190 3.52 -7.45 -12.50
C PRO A 190 2.88 -7.42 -11.12
N VAL A 191 1.78 -6.69 -11.02
CA VAL A 191 0.88 -6.68 -9.87
C VAL A 191 -0.44 -7.28 -10.32
N VAL A 192 -0.92 -8.30 -9.60
CA VAL A 192 -2.25 -8.88 -9.81
C VAL A 192 -2.93 -8.97 -8.47
N ALA A 193 -4.16 -8.47 -8.38
CA ALA A 193 -4.96 -8.58 -7.17
C ALA A 193 -6.42 -8.88 -7.47
N ILE A 194 -7.07 -9.56 -6.54
CA ILE A 194 -8.51 -9.82 -6.57
C ILE A 194 -9.12 -9.17 -5.33
N TRP A 195 -10.11 -8.33 -5.55
CA TRP A 195 -10.83 -7.64 -4.47
C TRP A 195 -12.24 -8.19 -4.38
N ARG A 196 -12.72 -8.34 -3.17
CA ARG A 196 -14.12 -8.67 -2.90
C ARG A 196 -14.70 -7.67 -1.92
N ARG A 197 -15.87 -7.15 -2.25
CA ARG A 197 -16.67 -6.33 -1.34
C ARG A 197 -17.85 -7.18 -0.84
N PHE A 198 -18.04 -7.17 0.47
CA PHE A 198 -19.11 -7.87 1.16
C PHE A 198 -20.26 -6.90 1.46
#